data_699ea2b8470b02554a96afb2ee0abb15
#
_entry.id   699ea2b8470b02554a96afb2ee0abb15
#
_cell.length_a   1.000
_cell.length_b   1.000
_cell.length_c   1.000
_cell.angle_alpha   90.00
_cell.angle_beta   90.00
_cell.angle_gamma   90.00
#
_symmetry.space_group_name_H-M   'P 1'
#
loop_
_entity.id
_entity.type
_entity.pdbx_description
1 polymer ?
#
loop_
_entity_poly.entity_id
_entity_poly.type
_entity_poly.pdbx_seq_one_letter_code
_entity_poly.pdbx_strand_id
1 'polypeptide(L)'
;MRIVSLRPSLAAVFWLSLLSPSLSDDWPQWLGPKRDSVWRETGIVKRFPREGLPVKWRSSVSLGYSGPAVASGRVFLMDYVVRAGQVTNNADGRDRLEGSERVLCLDADSGHVLWKHEYDRAYYMSYPGPRCTPAVDGDRVYALGAEGNLWCLNAMNGQLVWAKDFAKDYGGKTPYWGVAAHPLVHGDALVCVVGGRGNVAVAFDKRTGRELWRALPASEPGYCPPTLIDHAGREQLLIWHAQSLNALEPQSGQVLWSVPLRPHGGMAIAAPRKLGPCLFASGDGDTAVLLKLGETPTAVEEIWRGRPKTAVYSANTTPFLEDGMIYGCDARSGALMGVRLETGERLWQTFRPTVGGTRRLQYGTAFLV
;
A
#
# COMPACT_ATOMS: atom_id res chain seq x y z
N MET A 1 -78.83 -23.27 -30.09
CA MET A 1 -77.93 -23.15 -28.93
C MET A 1 -76.52 -23.39 -29.42
N ARG A 2 -75.76 -22.28 -29.68
CA ARG A 2 -74.39 -22.37 -30.22
C ARG A 2 -73.41 -22.10 -29.04
N ILE A 3 -72.59 -23.11 -28.74
CA ILE A 3 -71.53 -23.00 -27.73
C ILE A 3 -70.32 -22.37 -28.37
N VAL A 4 -69.95 -21.20 -27.86
CA VAL A 4 -68.71 -20.50 -28.27
C VAL A 4 -67.57 -20.93 -27.31
N SER A 5 -66.59 -21.64 -27.82
CA SER A 5 -65.41 -22.03 -27.07
C SER A 5 -64.36 -20.93 -27.09
N LEU A 6 -64.08 -20.34 -25.92
CA LEU A 6 -62.91 -19.44 -25.71
C LEU A 6 -61.65 -20.27 -25.52
N ARG A 7 -60.64 -20.02 -26.38
CA ARG A 7 -59.29 -20.52 -26.18
C ARG A 7 -58.49 -19.52 -25.35
N PRO A 8 -57.78 -19.92 -24.31
CA PRO A 8 -56.89 -19.01 -23.61
C PRO A 8 -55.58 -18.84 -24.41
N SER A 9 -55.22 -17.57 -24.73
CA SER A 9 -53.92 -17.21 -25.27
C SER A 9 -52.87 -17.21 -24.14
N LEU A 10 -51.92 -18.13 -24.21
CA LEU A 10 -50.71 -18.08 -23.35
C LEU A 10 -49.79 -16.94 -23.86
N ALA A 11 -49.72 -15.86 -23.09
CA ALA A 11 -48.69 -14.83 -23.26
C ALA A 11 -47.40 -15.36 -22.63
N ALA A 12 -46.40 -15.69 -23.47
CA ALA A 12 -45.08 -16.01 -23.02
C ALA A 12 -44.38 -14.72 -22.58
N VAL A 13 -44.17 -14.55 -21.27
CA VAL A 13 -43.36 -13.49 -20.71
C VAL A 13 -41.89 -13.88 -20.86
N PHE A 14 -41.21 -13.30 -21.86
CA PHE A 14 -39.75 -13.39 -22.01
C PHE A 14 -39.12 -12.53 -20.90
N TRP A 15 -38.54 -13.17 -19.90
CA TRP A 15 -37.63 -12.54 -18.99
C TRP A 15 -36.30 -12.28 -19.73
N LEU A 16 -36.09 -11.07 -20.24
CA LEU A 16 -34.78 -10.62 -20.59
C LEU A 16 -34.01 -10.44 -19.27
N SER A 17 -33.18 -11.44 -18.91
CA SER A 17 -32.13 -11.24 -17.93
C SER A 17 -31.13 -10.23 -18.53
N LEU A 18 -31.24 -8.98 -18.08
CA LEU A 18 -30.20 -7.99 -18.26
C LEU A 18 -28.96 -8.52 -17.55
N LEU A 19 -28.06 -9.16 -18.28
CA LEU A 19 -26.70 -9.39 -17.87
C LEU A 19 -26.07 -7.98 -17.71
N SER A 20 -26.16 -7.43 -16.51
CA SER A 20 -25.34 -6.29 -16.13
C SER A 20 -23.89 -6.71 -16.37
N PRO A 21 -23.11 -5.97 -17.15
CA PRO A 21 -21.68 -6.25 -17.26
C PRO A 21 -21.15 -6.22 -15.82
N SER A 22 -20.54 -7.32 -15.40
CA SER A 22 -19.80 -7.36 -14.16
C SER A 22 -18.65 -6.35 -14.33
N LEU A 23 -18.83 -5.15 -13.81
CA LEU A 23 -17.73 -4.22 -13.69
C LEU A 23 -16.77 -4.85 -12.68
N SER A 24 -15.51 -5.00 -13.06
CA SER A 24 -14.48 -5.44 -12.13
C SER A 24 -14.40 -4.47 -10.96
N ASP A 25 -14.13 -5.00 -9.76
CA ASP A 25 -14.00 -4.17 -8.57
C ASP A 25 -12.88 -3.13 -8.71
N ASP A 26 -13.11 -1.93 -8.20
CA ASP A 26 -12.07 -0.92 -8.10
C ASP A 26 -10.95 -1.38 -7.15
N TRP A 27 -9.71 -1.00 -7.48
CA TRP A 27 -8.51 -1.15 -6.65
C TRP A 27 -7.94 0.24 -6.34
N PRO A 28 -8.64 1.07 -5.54
CA PRO A 28 -8.45 2.52 -5.50
C PRO A 28 -7.22 2.99 -4.74
N GLN A 29 -6.48 2.10 -4.11
CA GLN A 29 -5.31 2.41 -3.29
C GLN A 29 -4.39 1.19 -3.12
N TRP A 30 -3.25 1.41 -2.50
CA TRP A 30 -2.30 0.36 -2.13
C TRP A 30 -2.97 -0.75 -1.30
N LEU A 31 -2.76 -2.01 -1.70
CA LEU A 31 -3.36 -3.22 -1.16
C LEU A 31 -4.90 -3.30 -1.28
N GLY A 32 -5.48 -2.55 -2.21
CA GLY A 32 -6.89 -2.63 -2.57
C GLY A 32 -7.84 -1.90 -1.63
N PRO A 33 -9.15 -2.10 -1.80
CA PRO A 33 -10.18 -1.32 -1.10
C PRO A 33 -10.07 -1.35 0.42
N LYS A 34 -9.70 -2.50 0.99
CA LYS A 34 -9.56 -2.70 2.44
C LYS A 34 -8.10 -2.69 2.93
N ARG A 35 -7.14 -2.41 2.05
CA ARG A 35 -5.69 -2.43 2.33
C ARG A 35 -5.20 -3.76 2.92
N ASP A 36 -5.80 -4.86 2.49
CA ASP A 36 -5.51 -6.21 2.99
C ASP A 36 -4.95 -7.18 1.95
N SER A 37 -4.76 -6.72 0.70
CA SER A 37 -4.33 -7.54 -0.45
C SER A 37 -5.29 -8.67 -0.82
N VAL A 38 -6.54 -8.59 -0.45
CA VAL A 38 -7.51 -9.63 -0.77
C VAL A 38 -8.33 -9.23 -1.99
N TRP A 39 -8.20 -10.01 -3.05
CA TRP A 39 -9.04 -9.88 -4.24
C TRP A 39 -10.34 -10.66 -4.04
N ARG A 40 -11.45 -9.95 -4.01
CA ARG A 40 -12.77 -10.50 -3.65
C ARG A 40 -13.68 -10.77 -4.83
N GLU A 41 -13.19 -10.55 -6.04
CA GLU A 41 -13.95 -10.86 -7.25
C GLU A 41 -14.20 -12.35 -7.40
N THR A 42 -15.34 -12.68 -7.98
CA THR A 42 -15.73 -14.05 -8.33
C THR A 42 -15.62 -14.26 -9.84
N GLY A 43 -15.56 -15.54 -10.28
CA GLY A 43 -15.50 -15.84 -11.70
C GLY A 43 -14.12 -15.66 -12.36
N ILE A 44 -13.09 -15.36 -11.57
CA ILE A 44 -11.72 -15.28 -12.05
C ILE A 44 -11.20 -16.63 -12.53
N VAL A 45 -10.26 -16.61 -13.46
CA VAL A 45 -9.65 -17.84 -14.01
C VAL A 45 -8.93 -18.63 -12.91
N LYS A 46 -9.24 -19.92 -12.80
CA LYS A 46 -8.59 -20.82 -11.84
C LYS A 46 -7.21 -21.30 -12.30
N ARG A 47 -6.94 -21.23 -13.60
CA ARG A 47 -5.66 -21.58 -14.21
C ARG A 47 -5.36 -20.62 -15.34
N PHE A 48 -4.14 -20.12 -15.36
CA PHE A 48 -3.66 -19.32 -16.48
C PHE A 48 -3.41 -20.22 -17.70
N PRO A 49 -3.79 -19.79 -18.93
CA PRO A 49 -3.40 -20.44 -20.16
C PRO A 49 -1.88 -20.56 -20.25
N ARG A 50 -1.38 -21.57 -21.00
CA ARG A 50 0.08 -21.75 -21.21
C ARG A 50 0.74 -20.54 -21.85
N GLU A 51 0.03 -19.91 -22.78
CA GLU A 51 0.41 -18.68 -23.48
C GLU A 51 0.29 -17.42 -22.61
N GLY A 52 -0.19 -17.53 -21.38
CA GLY A 52 -0.48 -16.41 -20.49
C GLY A 52 -1.84 -15.77 -20.79
N LEU A 53 -2.16 -14.70 -20.06
CA LEU A 53 -3.37 -13.93 -20.30
C LEU A 53 -3.19 -13.00 -21.51
N PRO A 54 -4.24 -12.79 -22.33
CA PRO A 54 -4.17 -11.82 -23.42
C PRO A 54 -3.94 -10.41 -22.88
N VAL A 55 -2.98 -9.70 -23.48
CA VAL A 55 -2.71 -8.30 -23.14
C VAL A 55 -3.77 -7.42 -23.78
N LYS A 56 -4.56 -6.71 -22.97
CA LYS A 56 -5.58 -5.78 -23.45
C LYS A 56 -4.94 -4.53 -24.08
N TRP A 57 -3.99 -3.92 -23.41
CA TRP A 57 -3.22 -2.78 -23.89
C TRP A 57 -1.87 -2.67 -23.16
N ARG A 58 -1.00 -1.81 -23.70
CA ARG A 58 0.27 -1.40 -23.06
C ARG A 58 0.42 0.10 -23.23
N SER A 59 0.80 0.80 -22.15
CA SER A 59 1.13 2.22 -22.17
C SER A 59 2.53 2.43 -21.66
N SER A 60 3.27 3.30 -22.33
CA SER A 60 4.63 3.67 -21.91
C SER A 60 4.59 4.62 -20.73
N VAL A 61 5.35 4.31 -19.71
CA VAL A 61 5.61 5.15 -18.54
C VAL A 61 7.11 5.33 -18.36
N SER A 62 7.50 6.35 -17.60
CA SER A 62 8.90 6.63 -17.29
C SER A 62 9.35 5.90 -16.01
N LEU A 63 10.42 6.37 -15.40
CA LEU A 63 11.04 5.78 -14.22
C LEU A 63 10.09 5.84 -13.00
N GLY A 64 9.95 4.74 -12.26
CA GLY A 64 9.16 4.71 -11.03
C GLY A 64 8.87 3.31 -10.52
N TYR A 65 8.36 3.27 -9.30
CA TYR A 65 7.99 2.05 -8.56
C TYR A 65 6.56 2.14 -8.03
N SER A 66 5.83 3.17 -8.44
CA SER A 66 4.43 3.37 -8.05
C SER A 66 3.56 2.25 -8.61
N GLY A 67 2.82 1.56 -7.74
CA GLY A 67 1.74 0.69 -8.17
C GLY A 67 0.58 1.50 -8.75
N PRO A 68 -0.20 0.98 -9.70
CA PRO A 68 -1.40 1.64 -10.18
C PRO A 68 -2.54 1.56 -9.15
N ALA A 69 -3.33 2.64 -9.05
CA ALA A 69 -4.67 2.59 -8.49
C ALA A 69 -5.68 2.55 -9.63
N VAL A 70 -6.76 1.78 -9.47
CA VAL A 70 -7.82 1.65 -10.47
C VAL A 70 -9.14 2.03 -9.83
N ALA A 71 -9.82 3.03 -10.38
CA ALA A 71 -11.11 3.46 -9.88
C ALA A 71 -11.94 4.12 -10.98
N SER A 72 -13.23 3.81 -11.02
CA SER A 72 -14.19 4.43 -11.93
C SER A 72 -13.76 4.43 -13.40
N GLY A 73 -13.24 3.28 -13.89
CA GLY A 73 -12.76 3.11 -15.26
C GLY A 73 -11.47 3.87 -15.60
N ARG A 74 -10.69 4.26 -14.60
CA ARG A 74 -9.43 4.99 -14.73
C ARG A 74 -8.29 4.30 -13.99
N VAL A 75 -7.07 4.47 -14.53
CA VAL A 75 -5.84 3.99 -13.91
C VAL A 75 -4.98 5.19 -13.53
N PHE A 76 -4.61 5.27 -12.27
CA PHE A 76 -3.78 6.36 -11.73
C PHE A 76 -2.42 5.81 -11.29
N LEU A 77 -1.35 6.45 -11.70
CA LEU A 77 0.01 6.10 -11.32
C LEU A 77 0.92 7.32 -11.33
N MET A 78 2.13 7.14 -10.81
CA MET A 78 3.17 8.18 -10.84
C MET A 78 4.42 7.66 -11.53
N ASP A 79 5.11 8.55 -12.27
CA ASP A 79 6.42 8.29 -12.83
C ASP A 79 7.31 9.54 -12.81
N TYR A 80 8.58 9.37 -13.20
CA TYR A 80 9.57 10.44 -13.25
C TYR A 80 10.29 10.48 -14.59
N VAL A 81 10.24 11.61 -15.26
CA VAL A 81 10.95 11.87 -16.52
C VAL A 81 12.30 12.48 -16.22
N VAL A 82 13.36 11.75 -16.49
CA VAL A 82 14.74 12.24 -16.33
C VAL A 82 15.10 13.17 -17.49
N ARG A 83 15.55 14.38 -17.18
CA ARG A 83 16.09 15.35 -18.16
C ARG A 83 17.61 15.45 -18.12
N ALA A 84 18.20 15.31 -16.91
CA ALA A 84 19.64 15.30 -16.74
C ALA A 84 20.05 14.39 -15.57
N GLY A 85 21.29 13.90 -15.62
CA GLY A 85 21.85 12.94 -14.66
C GLY A 85 21.80 11.50 -15.18
N GLN A 86 22.40 10.59 -14.43
CA GLN A 86 22.49 9.17 -14.77
C GLN A 86 21.80 8.33 -13.68
N VAL A 87 20.94 7.41 -14.10
CA VAL A 87 20.31 6.43 -13.22
C VAL A 87 21.23 5.22 -13.10
N THR A 88 21.74 4.95 -11.91
CA THR A 88 22.65 3.82 -11.65
C THR A 88 21.98 2.63 -11.00
N ASN A 89 20.84 2.86 -10.30
CA ASN A 89 20.16 1.85 -9.50
C ASN A 89 21.08 1.15 -8.50
N ASN A 90 21.99 1.92 -7.91
CA ASN A 90 22.97 1.42 -6.95
C ASN A 90 22.38 1.53 -5.52
N ALA A 91 22.36 0.40 -4.79
CA ALA A 91 21.89 0.36 -3.41
C ALA A 91 22.77 1.18 -2.45
N ASP A 92 24.07 1.28 -2.75
CA ASP A 92 25.08 1.94 -1.91
C ASP A 92 25.37 3.38 -2.35
N GLY A 93 24.62 3.89 -3.35
CA GLY A 93 24.80 5.22 -3.92
C GLY A 93 23.49 5.98 -4.05
N ARG A 94 23.61 7.30 -4.22
CA ARG A 94 22.47 8.18 -4.53
C ARG A 94 22.71 8.87 -5.86
N ASP A 95 21.74 8.74 -6.76
CA ASP A 95 21.77 9.43 -8.04
C ASP A 95 21.30 10.88 -7.87
N ARG A 96 21.97 11.81 -8.57
CA ARG A 96 21.52 13.19 -8.71
C ARG A 96 20.87 13.32 -10.08
N LEU A 97 19.58 13.60 -10.08
CA LEU A 97 18.78 13.72 -11.30
C LEU A 97 18.03 15.05 -11.32
N GLU A 98 17.93 15.63 -12.50
CA GLU A 98 16.99 16.71 -12.80
C GLU A 98 15.88 16.16 -13.70
N GLY A 99 14.65 16.54 -13.43
CA GLY A 99 13.52 16.03 -14.18
C GLY A 99 12.19 16.51 -13.64
N SER A 100 11.15 15.81 -14.03
CA SER A 100 9.80 16.07 -13.53
C SER A 100 9.10 14.80 -13.06
N GLU A 101 8.40 14.87 -11.94
CA GLU A 101 7.42 13.86 -11.53
C GLU A 101 6.10 14.11 -12.24
N ARG A 102 5.41 13.03 -12.59
CA ARG A 102 4.09 13.10 -13.19
C ARG A 102 3.10 12.22 -12.42
N VAL A 103 1.89 12.74 -12.25
CA VAL A 103 0.70 11.96 -11.93
C VAL A 103 -0.04 11.75 -13.24
N LEU A 104 -0.25 10.50 -13.61
CA LEU A 104 -0.90 10.10 -14.84
C LEU A 104 -2.26 9.50 -14.54
N CYS A 105 -3.26 9.87 -15.33
CA CYS A 105 -4.54 9.19 -15.38
C CYS A 105 -4.74 8.62 -16.78
N LEU A 106 -4.95 7.31 -16.83
CA LEU A 106 -5.22 6.61 -18.09
C LEU A 106 -6.63 6.04 -18.09
N ASP A 107 -7.19 5.91 -19.26
CA ASP A 107 -8.42 5.17 -19.48
C ASP A 107 -8.17 3.66 -19.26
N ALA A 108 -8.97 3.01 -18.43
CA ALA A 108 -8.78 1.61 -18.06
C ALA A 108 -9.05 0.62 -19.18
N ASP A 109 -9.80 1.04 -20.22
CA ASP A 109 -10.14 0.19 -21.36
C ASP A 109 -9.11 0.25 -22.49
N SER A 110 -8.53 1.41 -22.73
CA SER A 110 -7.63 1.64 -23.86
C SER A 110 -6.17 1.92 -23.45
N GLY A 111 -5.91 2.29 -22.20
CA GLY A 111 -4.59 2.71 -21.73
C GLY A 111 -4.17 4.10 -22.23
N HIS A 112 -5.03 4.86 -22.89
CA HIS A 112 -4.71 6.22 -23.32
C HIS A 112 -4.64 7.17 -22.14
N VAL A 113 -3.66 8.08 -22.15
CA VAL A 113 -3.55 9.14 -21.14
C VAL A 113 -4.70 10.12 -21.29
N LEU A 114 -5.55 10.21 -20.27
CA LEU A 114 -6.67 11.15 -20.21
C LEU A 114 -6.21 12.53 -19.73
N TRP A 115 -5.34 12.56 -18.73
CA TRP A 115 -4.70 13.77 -18.23
C TRP A 115 -3.40 13.44 -17.53
N LYS A 116 -2.54 14.46 -17.35
CA LYS A 116 -1.33 14.43 -16.54
C LYS A 116 -1.22 15.68 -15.70
N HIS A 117 -0.68 15.54 -14.49
CA HIS A 117 -0.18 16.63 -13.66
C HIS A 117 1.33 16.46 -13.55
N GLU A 118 2.10 17.44 -14.00
CA GLU A 118 3.56 17.35 -14.10
C GLU A 118 4.20 18.54 -13.38
N TYR A 119 5.27 18.30 -12.65
CA TYR A 119 6.00 19.32 -11.92
C TYR A 119 7.49 19.00 -11.84
N ASP A 120 8.32 20.03 -11.85
CA ASP A 120 9.76 19.88 -11.78
C ASP A 120 10.19 19.44 -10.40
N ARG A 121 11.07 18.42 -10.35
CA ARG A 121 11.67 17.94 -9.12
C ARG A 121 13.07 17.38 -9.38
N ALA A 122 14.06 17.91 -8.67
CA ALA A 122 15.39 17.30 -8.61
C ALA A 122 15.37 16.14 -7.58
N TYR A 123 16.08 15.06 -7.89
CA TYR A 123 16.25 13.92 -7.01
C TYR A 123 17.67 13.80 -6.48
N TYR A 124 17.78 13.37 -5.22
CA TYR A 124 19.00 12.87 -4.64
C TYR A 124 18.69 11.64 -3.79
N MET A 125 18.57 10.50 -4.42
CA MET A 125 18.16 9.25 -3.77
C MET A 125 18.72 8.02 -4.46
N SER A 126 18.75 6.91 -3.73
CA SER A 126 19.01 5.58 -4.28
C SER A 126 17.75 5.02 -4.94
N TYR A 127 17.89 4.32 -6.07
CA TYR A 127 16.75 3.83 -6.86
C TYR A 127 15.71 4.92 -7.10
N PRO A 128 16.05 5.97 -7.87
CA PRO A 128 15.18 7.13 -8.04
C PRO A 128 13.85 6.79 -8.71
N GLY A 129 12.78 7.42 -8.26
CA GLY A 129 11.43 7.29 -8.80
C GLY A 129 10.35 7.30 -7.71
N PRO A 130 9.13 7.76 -8.04
CA PRO A 130 8.00 7.72 -7.10
C PRO A 130 7.60 6.29 -6.77
N ARG A 131 7.21 6.05 -5.51
CA ARG A 131 6.90 4.71 -4.98
C ARG A 131 5.48 4.57 -4.49
N CYS A 132 4.85 5.68 -4.09
CA CYS A 132 3.52 5.63 -3.53
C CYS A 132 2.47 5.35 -4.61
N THR A 133 1.64 4.33 -4.39
CA THR A 133 0.40 4.15 -5.14
C THR A 133 -0.51 5.34 -4.82
N PRO A 134 -1.06 6.05 -5.79
CA PRO A 134 -2.07 7.06 -5.54
C PRO A 134 -3.27 6.48 -4.79
N ALA A 135 -3.89 7.29 -3.92
CA ALA A 135 -5.14 6.92 -3.28
C ALA A 135 -6.29 7.70 -3.92
N VAL A 136 -7.33 6.98 -4.35
CA VAL A 136 -8.52 7.56 -4.99
C VAL A 136 -9.69 7.47 -4.03
N ASP A 137 -10.38 8.61 -3.83
CA ASP A 137 -11.55 8.69 -2.98
C ASP A 137 -12.58 9.63 -3.64
N GLY A 138 -13.60 9.05 -4.21
CA GLY A 138 -14.62 9.77 -4.96
C GLY A 138 -14.02 10.58 -6.13
N ASP A 139 -14.19 11.89 -6.09
CA ASP A 139 -13.70 12.82 -7.11
C ASP A 139 -12.26 13.33 -6.88
N ARG A 140 -11.53 12.73 -5.93
CA ARG A 140 -10.16 13.12 -5.56
C ARG A 140 -9.16 12.01 -5.78
N VAL A 141 -7.95 12.38 -6.18
CA VAL A 141 -6.77 11.52 -6.16
C VAL A 141 -5.66 12.20 -5.36
N TYR A 142 -5.09 11.44 -4.41
CA TYR A 142 -3.99 11.88 -3.57
C TYR A 142 -2.72 11.17 -4.04
N ALA A 143 -1.77 11.96 -4.54
CA ALA A 143 -0.52 11.47 -5.09
C ALA A 143 0.65 12.02 -4.28
N LEU A 144 1.53 11.14 -3.82
CA LEU A 144 2.68 11.48 -2.99
C LEU A 144 3.98 11.15 -3.71
N GLY A 145 4.71 12.20 -4.08
CA GLY A 145 5.99 12.11 -4.78
C GLY A 145 7.14 11.66 -3.89
N ALA A 146 8.23 11.23 -4.51
CA ALA A 146 9.39 10.65 -3.82
C ALA A 146 10.13 11.64 -2.91
N GLU A 147 10.02 12.94 -3.15
CA GLU A 147 10.60 14.01 -2.32
C GLU A 147 9.59 14.65 -1.35
N GLY A 148 8.38 14.02 -1.17
CA GLY A 148 7.40 14.47 -0.21
C GLY A 148 6.46 15.56 -0.72
N ASN A 149 6.30 15.69 -2.03
CA ASN A 149 5.27 16.54 -2.62
C ASN A 149 3.93 15.79 -2.64
N LEU A 150 2.98 16.23 -1.85
CA LEU A 150 1.64 15.66 -1.77
C LEU A 150 0.66 16.53 -2.55
N TRP A 151 0.00 15.91 -3.52
CA TRP A 151 -0.97 16.55 -4.41
C TRP A 151 -2.36 15.96 -4.17
N CYS A 152 -3.35 16.79 -3.99
CA CYS A 152 -4.76 16.45 -4.12
C CYS A 152 -5.26 17.02 -5.44
N LEU A 153 -5.62 16.14 -6.36
CA LEU A 153 -6.07 16.50 -7.70
C LEU A 153 -7.51 16.05 -7.90
N ASN A 154 -8.23 16.73 -8.77
CA ASN A 154 -9.52 16.26 -9.24
C ASN A 154 -9.31 15.02 -10.13
N ALA A 155 -9.95 13.90 -9.79
CA ALA A 155 -9.76 12.61 -10.45
C ALA A 155 -10.22 12.61 -11.93
N MET A 156 -11.15 13.50 -12.30
CA MET A 156 -11.70 13.56 -13.66
C MET A 156 -10.79 14.31 -14.64
N ASN A 157 -10.13 15.39 -14.19
CA ASN A 157 -9.41 16.30 -15.08
C ASN A 157 -7.99 16.69 -14.64
N GLY A 158 -7.52 16.20 -13.49
CA GLY A 158 -6.17 16.45 -12.99
C GLY A 158 -5.94 17.86 -12.43
N GLN A 159 -6.99 18.68 -12.29
CA GLN A 159 -6.86 20.03 -11.73
C GLN A 159 -6.44 19.97 -10.26
N LEU A 160 -5.51 20.85 -9.90
CA LEU A 160 -5.04 20.98 -8.52
C LEU A 160 -6.17 21.48 -7.62
N VAL A 161 -6.38 20.78 -6.51
CA VAL A 161 -7.29 21.18 -5.41
C VAL A 161 -6.50 21.80 -4.27
N TRP A 162 -5.52 21.08 -3.77
CA TRP A 162 -4.55 21.56 -2.78
C TRP A 162 -3.25 20.74 -2.85
N ALA A 163 -2.18 21.28 -2.26
CA ALA A 163 -0.89 20.60 -2.19
C ALA A 163 -0.18 20.86 -0.86
N LYS A 164 0.78 19.97 -0.53
CA LYS A 164 1.75 20.11 0.57
C LYS A 164 3.15 19.76 0.08
N ASP A 165 4.15 20.40 0.66
CA ASP A 165 5.55 20.03 0.51
C ASP A 165 6.09 19.68 1.91
N PHE A 166 6.40 18.39 2.13
CA PHE A 166 6.78 17.90 3.46
C PHE A 166 8.08 18.53 3.97
N ALA A 167 9.01 18.82 3.08
CA ALA A 167 10.26 19.50 3.46
C ALA A 167 10.01 20.93 3.87
N LYS A 168 9.26 21.68 3.07
CA LYS A 168 8.99 23.11 3.30
C LYS A 168 8.03 23.34 4.45
N ASP A 169 6.96 22.56 4.52
CA ASP A 169 5.84 22.81 5.44
C ASP A 169 6.10 22.19 6.83
N TYR A 170 6.89 21.10 6.90
CA TYR A 170 7.10 20.31 8.13
C TYR A 170 8.57 20.10 8.50
N GLY A 171 9.52 20.55 7.70
CA GLY A 171 10.94 20.27 7.90
C GLY A 171 11.29 18.80 7.74
N GLY A 172 10.46 18.04 7.01
CA GLY A 172 10.71 16.65 6.64
C GLY A 172 11.97 16.53 5.79
N LYS A 173 12.75 15.49 6.06
CA LYS A 173 13.90 15.14 5.22
C LYS A 173 13.54 13.94 4.38
N THR A 174 13.87 13.98 3.09
CA THR A 174 13.68 12.83 2.21
C THR A 174 14.50 11.65 2.72
N PRO A 175 13.86 10.50 3.01
CA PRO A 175 14.56 9.29 3.40
C PRO A 175 15.51 8.81 2.30
N TYR A 176 16.44 7.89 2.63
CA TYR A 176 17.50 7.43 1.73
C TYR A 176 16.96 6.91 0.38
N TRP A 177 15.83 6.20 0.41
CA TRP A 177 15.15 5.66 -0.79
C TRP A 177 13.93 6.50 -1.21
N GLY A 178 13.81 7.75 -0.77
CA GLY A 178 12.65 8.60 -1.05
C GLY A 178 11.45 8.31 -0.14
N VAL A 179 10.41 9.11 -0.25
CA VAL A 179 9.15 8.90 0.47
C VAL A 179 8.38 7.74 -0.18
N ALA A 180 8.00 6.75 0.62
CA ALA A 180 7.38 5.52 0.14
C ALA A 180 6.13 5.08 0.93
N ALA A 181 5.82 5.74 2.04
CA ALA A 181 4.65 5.42 2.84
C ALA A 181 3.36 5.90 2.13
N HIS A 182 2.60 4.97 1.58
CA HIS A 182 1.35 5.27 0.86
C HIS A 182 0.35 6.00 1.75
N PRO A 183 -0.23 7.14 1.32
CA PRO A 183 -1.24 7.86 2.08
C PRO A 183 -2.46 6.98 2.40
N LEU A 184 -3.11 7.25 3.53
CA LEU A 184 -4.32 6.55 3.98
C LEU A 184 -5.47 7.54 4.05
N VAL A 185 -6.53 7.30 3.28
CA VAL A 185 -7.81 7.99 3.47
C VAL A 185 -8.61 7.28 4.55
N HIS A 186 -9.05 8.01 5.57
CA HIS A 186 -9.90 7.52 6.65
C HIS A 186 -10.93 8.56 7.06
N GLY A 187 -12.21 8.29 6.85
CA GLY A 187 -13.27 9.28 7.06
C GLY A 187 -13.02 10.56 6.27
N ASP A 188 -12.96 11.69 6.95
CA ASP A 188 -12.60 12.99 6.35
C ASP A 188 -11.10 13.32 6.40
N ALA A 189 -10.29 12.39 6.90
CA ALA A 189 -8.85 12.58 7.03
C ALA A 189 -8.05 11.88 5.92
N LEU A 190 -6.93 12.50 5.54
CA LEU A 190 -5.82 11.89 4.80
C LEU A 190 -4.61 11.82 5.74
N VAL A 191 -4.22 10.62 6.12
CA VAL A 191 -3.08 10.37 7.00
C VAL A 191 -1.82 10.08 6.18
N CYS A 192 -0.74 10.81 6.48
CA CYS A 192 0.55 10.65 5.82
C CYS A 192 1.67 10.45 6.83
N VAL A 193 2.69 9.70 6.43
CA VAL A 193 3.99 9.67 7.11
C VAL A 193 4.85 10.77 6.50
N VAL A 194 5.09 11.82 7.27
CA VAL A 194 5.66 13.09 6.77
C VAL A 194 7.13 13.23 7.16
N GLY A 195 7.45 13.01 8.43
CA GLY A 195 8.78 13.28 8.97
C GLY A 195 8.94 14.73 9.48
N GLY A 196 10.13 15.02 9.99
CA GLY A 196 10.39 16.26 10.71
C GLY A 196 10.16 16.12 12.21
N ARG A 197 10.57 17.13 12.96
CA ARG A 197 10.50 17.10 14.43
C ARG A 197 9.07 17.12 14.93
N GLY A 198 8.61 16.01 15.51
CA GLY A 198 7.25 15.88 16.06
C GLY A 198 6.16 15.63 15.01
N ASN A 199 6.52 15.39 13.75
CA ASN A 199 5.62 15.31 12.61
C ASN A 199 5.75 13.99 11.84
N VAL A 200 6.09 12.88 12.49
CA VAL A 200 6.20 11.60 11.77
C VAL A 200 4.89 11.23 11.13
N ALA A 201 3.77 11.40 11.84
CA ALA A 201 2.44 11.23 11.29
C ALA A 201 1.68 12.55 11.30
N VAL A 202 1.03 12.89 10.20
CA VAL A 202 0.18 14.07 10.06
C VAL A 202 -1.13 13.66 9.37
N ALA A 203 -2.24 14.10 9.93
CA ALA A 203 -3.55 13.99 9.30
C ALA A 203 -3.97 15.34 8.73
N PHE A 204 -4.44 15.32 7.51
CA PHE A 204 -5.00 16.46 6.81
C PHE A 204 -6.50 16.25 6.59
N ASP A 205 -7.28 17.32 6.65
CA ASP A 205 -8.62 17.33 6.07
C ASP A 205 -8.49 17.01 4.58
N LYS A 206 -9.08 15.91 4.14
CA LYS A 206 -8.89 15.37 2.79
C LYS A 206 -9.38 16.28 1.67
N ARG A 207 -10.32 17.19 1.96
CA ARG A 207 -10.91 18.11 1.00
C ARG A 207 -10.11 19.40 0.83
N THR A 208 -9.55 19.92 1.95
CA THR A 208 -8.93 21.24 1.99
C THR A 208 -7.42 21.23 2.20
N GLY A 209 -6.84 20.11 2.62
CA GLY A 209 -5.44 20.00 3.01
C GLY A 209 -5.11 20.68 4.33
N ARG A 210 -6.13 21.19 5.09
CA ARG A 210 -5.90 21.76 6.40
C ARG A 210 -5.43 20.66 7.36
N GLU A 211 -4.38 20.92 8.13
CA GLU A 211 -3.92 19.99 9.15
C GLU A 211 -5.00 19.80 10.23
N LEU A 212 -5.27 18.56 10.59
CA LEU A 212 -6.16 18.15 11.67
C LEU A 212 -5.38 17.89 12.95
N TRP A 213 -4.33 17.08 12.84
CA TRP A 213 -3.41 16.75 13.93
C TRP A 213 -2.05 16.31 13.39
N ARG A 214 -1.04 16.32 14.26
CA ARG A 214 0.30 15.77 14.05
C ARG A 214 0.77 15.00 15.28
N ALA A 215 1.60 13.97 15.07
CA ALA A 215 2.06 13.11 16.15
C ALA A 215 3.42 12.48 15.85
N LEU A 216 4.02 11.96 16.90
CA LEU A 216 5.23 11.15 16.98
C LEU A 216 6.52 11.91 16.65
N PRO A 217 7.45 11.99 17.60
CA PRO A 217 8.82 12.42 17.36
C PRO A 217 9.68 11.20 16.95
N ALA A 218 10.35 11.28 15.81
CA ALA A 218 11.39 10.31 15.43
C ALA A 218 12.46 11.00 14.58
N SER A 219 13.65 10.43 14.54
CA SER A 219 14.75 10.91 13.70
C SER A 219 14.46 10.68 12.21
N GLU A 220 13.80 9.56 11.90
CA GLU A 220 13.40 9.19 10.56
C GLU A 220 11.97 8.63 10.56
N PRO A 221 11.16 8.97 9.54
CA PRO A 221 9.77 8.57 9.47
C PRO A 221 9.56 7.08 9.12
N GLY A 222 10.58 6.42 8.54
CA GLY A 222 10.43 5.08 7.95
C GLY A 222 9.68 5.13 6.62
N TYR A 223 9.20 3.96 6.19
CA TYR A 223 8.57 3.75 4.87
C TYR A 223 7.22 3.03 4.98
N CYS A 224 6.86 2.58 6.20
CA CYS A 224 5.64 1.81 6.43
C CYS A 224 4.40 2.68 6.26
N PRO A 225 3.46 2.29 5.41
CA PRO A 225 2.20 3.01 5.27
C PRO A 225 1.38 3.00 6.57
N PRO A 226 0.66 4.09 6.89
CA PRO A 226 -0.34 4.09 7.95
C PRO A 226 -1.31 2.92 7.75
N THR A 227 -1.60 2.18 8.82
CA THR A 227 -2.45 0.99 8.75
C THR A 227 -3.54 1.08 9.81
N LEU A 228 -4.80 0.92 9.41
CA LEU A 228 -5.92 0.83 10.34
C LEU A 228 -6.16 -0.62 10.74
N ILE A 229 -6.42 -0.82 12.02
CA ILE A 229 -6.93 -2.08 12.57
C ILE A 229 -8.17 -1.81 13.40
N ASP A 230 -9.13 -2.71 13.36
CA ASP A 230 -10.20 -2.76 14.35
C ASP A 230 -9.86 -3.81 15.41
N HIS A 231 -9.98 -3.45 16.68
CA HIS A 231 -9.82 -4.38 17.78
C HIS A 231 -10.79 -4.04 18.92
N ALA A 232 -11.59 -5.01 19.35
CA ALA A 232 -12.62 -4.87 20.38
C ALA A 232 -13.60 -3.70 20.10
N GLY A 233 -14.00 -3.54 18.81
CA GLY A 233 -14.91 -2.49 18.36
C GLY A 233 -14.33 -1.09 18.36
N ARG A 234 -13.00 -0.96 18.38
CA ARG A 234 -12.29 0.33 18.29
C ARG A 234 -11.25 0.29 17.20
N GLU A 235 -11.23 1.32 16.39
CA GLU A 235 -10.17 1.52 15.40
C GLU A 235 -8.91 2.05 16.05
N GLN A 236 -7.76 1.56 15.59
CA GLN A 236 -6.44 2.05 15.96
C GLN A 236 -5.64 2.30 14.69
N LEU A 237 -4.97 3.43 14.64
CA LEU A 237 -4.07 3.80 13.55
C LEU A 237 -2.65 3.39 13.90
N LEU A 238 -2.11 2.42 13.18
CA LEU A 238 -0.74 1.96 13.35
C LEU A 238 0.21 2.82 12.52
N ILE A 239 1.23 3.35 13.18
CA ILE A 239 2.36 4.06 12.58
C ILE A 239 3.65 3.39 13.02
N TRP A 240 4.36 2.79 12.09
CA TRP A 240 5.67 2.19 12.35
C TRP A 240 6.76 3.04 11.72
N HIS A 241 7.52 3.72 12.55
CA HIS A 241 8.68 4.50 12.14
C HIS A 241 10.00 3.80 12.52
N ALA A 242 11.15 4.36 12.17
CA ALA A 242 12.45 3.75 12.36
C ALA A 242 12.78 3.26 13.79
N GLN A 243 12.05 3.70 14.82
CA GLN A 243 12.35 3.42 16.23
C GLN A 243 11.30 2.57 16.94
N SER A 244 10.02 2.69 16.57
CA SER A 244 8.92 2.01 17.26
C SER A 244 7.70 1.81 16.36
N LEU A 245 6.92 0.77 16.69
CA LEU A 245 5.56 0.58 16.24
C LEU A 245 4.62 1.23 17.26
N ASN A 246 3.72 2.07 16.78
CA ASN A 246 2.82 2.86 17.61
C ASN A 246 1.39 2.66 17.17
N ALA A 247 0.44 2.64 18.12
CA ALA A 247 -0.97 2.81 17.82
C ALA A 247 -1.44 4.18 18.29
N LEU A 248 -2.22 4.83 17.46
CA LEU A 248 -2.79 6.14 17.71
C LEU A 248 -4.31 6.09 17.60
N GLU A 249 -4.96 6.99 18.33
CA GLU A 249 -6.36 7.32 18.09
C GLU A 249 -6.48 8.01 16.71
N PRO A 250 -7.25 7.47 15.75
CA PRO A 250 -7.26 8.01 14.38
C PRO A 250 -7.73 9.46 14.28
N GLN A 251 -8.65 9.89 15.14
CA GLN A 251 -9.27 11.22 15.09
C GLN A 251 -8.39 12.33 15.68
N SER A 252 -7.51 11.97 16.63
CA SER A 252 -6.73 12.97 17.39
C SER A 252 -5.21 12.83 17.24
N GLY A 253 -4.73 11.68 16.76
CA GLY A 253 -3.30 11.34 16.75
C GLY A 253 -2.73 11.05 18.15
N GLN A 254 -3.58 10.94 19.19
CA GLN A 254 -3.14 10.56 20.54
C GLN A 254 -2.53 9.16 20.53
N VAL A 255 -1.33 9.00 21.09
CA VAL A 255 -0.66 7.71 21.21
C VAL A 255 -1.37 6.86 22.26
N LEU A 256 -1.83 5.68 21.85
CA LEU A 256 -2.45 4.68 22.72
C LEU A 256 -1.39 3.77 23.35
N TRP A 257 -0.47 3.27 22.54
CA TRP A 257 0.68 2.48 22.97
C TRP A 257 1.84 2.64 21.98
N SER A 258 3.04 2.29 22.46
CA SER A 258 4.28 2.30 21.68
C SER A 258 5.15 1.11 22.07
N VAL A 259 5.61 0.35 21.08
CA VAL A 259 6.51 -0.78 21.25
C VAL A 259 7.81 -0.53 20.50
N PRO A 260 8.98 -0.53 21.14
CA PRO A 260 10.27 -0.40 20.48
C PRO A 260 10.46 -1.51 19.44
N LEU A 261 10.60 -1.11 18.17
CA LEU A 261 10.80 -2.04 17.05
C LEU A 261 11.64 -1.34 15.99
N ARG A 262 12.94 -1.62 15.96
CA ARG A 262 13.95 -0.89 15.18
C ARG A 262 14.48 -1.77 14.06
N PRO A 263 13.95 -1.66 12.83
CA PRO A 263 14.50 -2.41 11.70
C PRO A 263 15.86 -1.85 11.29
N HIS A 264 16.68 -2.71 10.70
CA HIS A 264 17.98 -2.31 10.17
C HIS A 264 17.84 -1.15 9.18
N GLY A 265 18.71 -0.14 9.28
CA GLY A 265 18.67 1.04 8.40
C GLY A 265 17.38 1.86 8.47
N GLY A 266 16.58 1.74 9.55
CA GLY A 266 15.29 2.44 9.66
C GLY A 266 14.21 1.92 8.71
N MET A 267 14.42 0.75 8.07
CA MET A 267 13.54 0.17 7.05
C MET A 267 12.26 -0.45 7.63
N ALA A 268 11.46 0.35 8.34
CA ALA A 268 10.07 0.02 8.63
C ALA A 268 9.28 0.14 7.32
N ILE A 269 8.98 -0.97 6.64
CA ILE A 269 8.38 -0.97 5.29
C ILE A 269 7.06 -1.75 5.29
N ALA A 270 7.11 -3.04 5.64
CA ALA A 270 5.96 -3.94 5.59
C ALA A 270 4.87 -3.52 6.58
N ALA A 271 3.62 -3.50 6.14
CA ALA A 271 2.52 -3.16 7.03
C ALA A 271 2.32 -4.22 8.11
N PRO A 272 2.09 -3.84 9.37
CA PRO A 272 1.67 -4.76 10.42
C PRO A 272 0.36 -5.47 10.04
N ARG A 273 0.24 -6.74 10.42
CA ARG A 273 -0.93 -7.58 10.12
C ARG A 273 -1.56 -8.13 11.39
N LYS A 274 -2.88 -8.07 11.42
CA LYS A 274 -3.69 -8.53 12.56
C LYS A 274 -4.45 -9.80 12.20
N LEU A 275 -4.45 -10.78 13.12
CA LEU A 275 -5.31 -11.98 13.07
C LEU A 275 -5.86 -12.24 14.48
N GLY A 276 -7.17 -12.13 14.64
CA GLY A 276 -7.77 -12.18 15.97
C GLY A 276 -7.20 -11.08 16.89
N PRO A 277 -6.75 -11.39 18.12
CA PRO A 277 -6.11 -10.43 18.99
C PRO A 277 -4.61 -10.25 18.69
N CYS A 278 -4.03 -11.06 17.80
CA CYS A 278 -2.59 -11.02 17.49
C CYS A 278 -2.29 -9.95 16.43
N LEU A 279 -1.22 -9.18 16.66
CA LEU A 279 -0.66 -8.21 15.74
C LEU A 279 0.80 -8.57 15.46
N PHE A 280 1.10 -8.88 14.21
CA PHE A 280 2.46 -9.21 13.76
C PHE A 280 3.05 -8.05 12.96
N ALA A 281 4.30 -7.71 13.25
CA ALA A 281 5.10 -6.77 12.47
C ALA A 281 6.50 -7.33 12.25
N SER A 282 7.02 -7.18 11.04
CA SER A 282 8.38 -7.61 10.71
C SER A 282 9.06 -6.71 9.68
N GLY A 283 10.37 -6.60 9.79
CA GLY A 283 11.24 -5.82 8.92
C GLY A 283 12.61 -6.47 8.78
N ASP A 284 13.51 -5.84 8.05
CA ASP A 284 14.88 -6.31 7.89
C ASP A 284 15.66 -6.29 9.22
N GLY A 285 16.74 -7.06 9.30
CA GLY A 285 17.65 -7.06 10.45
C GLY A 285 17.17 -7.87 11.66
N ASP A 286 16.56 -9.04 11.46
CA ASP A 286 15.99 -9.90 12.51
C ASP A 286 14.93 -9.16 13.34
N THR A 287 14.24 -8.21 12.72
CA THR A 287 13.22 -7.39 13.37
C THR A 287 11.85 -7.97 13.14
N ALA A 288 11.29 -8.62 14.14
CA ALA A 288 9.91 -9.10 14.14
C ALA A 288 9.36 -9.12 15.56
N VAL A 289 8.05 -8.91 15.68
CA VAL A 289 7.34 -9.02 16.96
C VAL A 289 5.93 -9.55 16.74
N LEU A 290 5.47 -10.41 17.61
CA LEU A 290 4.07 -10.73 17.78
C LEU A 290 3.58 -10.08 19.07
N LEU A 291 2.56 -9.25 18.94
CA LEU A 291 1.88 -8.60 20.05
C LEU A 291 0.48 -9.19 20.21
N LYS A 292 0.01 -9.22 21.44
CA LYS A 292 -1.38 -9.48 21.80
C LYS A 292 -2.03 -8.17 22.23
N LEU A 293 -3.06 -7.79 21.53
CA LEU A 293 -3.89 -6.63 21.86
C LEU A 293 -4.89 -7.05 22.97
N GLY A 294 -4.96 -6.25 24.02
CA GLY A 294 -5.85 -6.49 25.15
C GLY A 294 -7.25 -5.88 24.95
N GLU A 295 -8.09 -6.01 25.97
CA GLU A 295 -9.48 -5.51 25.93
C GLU A 295 -9.58 -3.99 25.95
N THR A 296 -8.57 -3.29 26.47
CA THR A 296 -8.51 -1.83 26.44
C THR A 296 -7.65 -1.34 25.29
N PRO A 297 -7.90 -0.15 24.72
CA PRO A 297 -7.15 0.38 23.59
C PRO A 297 -5.64 0.56 23.84
N THR A 298 -5.25 0.68 25.11
CA THR A 298 -3.86 0.89 25.52
C THR A 298 -3.14 -0.40 25.95
N ALA A 299 -3.89 -1.51 26.08
CA ALA A 299 -3.32 -2.77 26.51
C ALA A 299 -2.68 -3.51 25.33
N VAL A 300 -1.37 -3.73 25.44
CA VAL A 300 -0.59 -4.50 24.49
C VAL A 300 0.46 -5.32 25.24
N GLU A 301 0.60 -6.57 24.88
CA GLU A 301 1.57 -7.52 25.45
C GLU A 301 2.44 -8.10 24.34
N GLU A 302 3.75 -8.22 24.56
CA GLU A 302 4.66 -8.91 23.65
C GLU A 302 4.60 -10.40 23.90
N ILE A 303 4.12 -11.18 22.91
CA ILE A 303 4.11 -12.65 23.00
C ILE A 303 5.49 -13.20 22.70
N TRP A 304 6.09 -12.77 21.59
CA TRP A 304 7.46 -13.13 21.24
C TRP A 304 8.09 -12.07 20.34
N ARG A 305 9.43 -12.06 20.33
CA ARG A 305 10.26 -11.25 19.46
C ARG A 305 11.13 -12.14 18.59
N GLY A 306 11.35 -11.72 17.34
CA GLY A 306 12.19 -12.41 16.38
C GLY A 306 13.63 -12.60 16.88
N ARG A 307 14.21 -13.74 16.53
CA ARG A 307 15.59 -14.13 16.81
C ARG A 307 16.18 -14.78 15.56
N PRO A 308 17.52 -14.87 15.41
CA PRO A 308 18.11 -15.63 14.31
C PRO A 308 17.46 -17.01 14.16
N LYS A 309 17.03 -17.36 12.92
CA LYS A 309 16.34 -18.62 12.56
C LYS A 309 14.89 -18.76 13.00
N THR A 310 14.28 -17.76 13.62
CA THR A 310 12.83 -17.71 13.86
C THR A 310 12.17 -16.66 12.98
N ALA A 311 10.86 -16.60 12.97
CA ALA A 311 10.03 -15.63 12.25
C ALA A 311 10.34 -15.53 10.73
N VAL A 312 9.65 -14.66 10.02
CA VAL A 312 9.98 -14.16 8.69
C VAL A 312 10.29 -12.66 8.78
N TYR A 313 11.35 -12.23 8.13
CA TYR A 313 11.83 -10.85 8.17
C TYR A 313 11.54 -10.18 6.84
N SER A 314 10.34 -9.64 6.71
CA SER A 314 9.84 -9.05 5.49
C SER A 314 10.32 -7.61 5.33
N ALA A 315 10.77 -7.25 4.14
CA ALA A 315 11.08 -5.87 3.78
C ALA A 315 10.18 -5.37 2.64
N ASN A 316 10.28 -5.98 1.45
CA ASN A 316 9.62 -5.46 0.25
C ASN A 316 8.18 -5.96 0.05
N THR A 317 7.72 -6.89 0.87
CA THR A 317 6.36 -7.42 0.84
C THR A 317 5.75 -7.45 2.22
N THR A 318 4.44 -7.23 2.27
CA THR A 318 3.68 -7.37 3.52
C THR A 318 3.35 -8.84 3.73
N PRO A 319 3.60 -9.42 4.92
CA PRO A 319 3.20 -10.79 5.27
C PRO A 319 1.69 -10.97 5.26
N PHE A 320 1.26 -12.21 5.08
CA PHE A 320 -0.13 -12.62 5.18
C PHE A 320 -0.32 -13.53 6.40
N LEU A 321 -1.44 -13.37 7.11
CA LEU A 321 -1.77 -14.18 8.30
C LEU A 321 -3.06 -14.94 8.06
N GLU A 322 -3.01 -16.25 8.22
CA GLU A 322 -4.18 -17.12 8.08
C GLU A 322 -3.98 -18.42 8.90
N ASP A 323 -5.03 -18.93 9.50
CA ASP A 323 -5.08 -20.23 10.19
C ASP A 323 -3.89 -20.49 11.13
N GLY A 324 -3.53 -19.48 11.92
CA GLY A 324 -2.42 -19.58 12.89
C GLY A 324 -1.03 -19.60 12.25
N MET A 325 -0.94 -19.19 10.99
CA MET A 325 0.31 -19.13 10.23
C MET A 325 0.64 -17.70 9.78
N ILE A 326 1.92 -17.44 9.60
CA ILE A 326 2.48 -16.27 8.95
C ILE A 326 3.12 -16.73 7.65
N TYR A 327 2.72 -16.13 6.53
CA TYR A 327 3.32 -16.35 5.22
C TYR A 327 4.02 -15.06 4.76
N GLY A 328 5.27 -15.15 4.34
CA GLY A 328 6.01 -13.96 3.89
C GLY A 328 7.34 -14.30 3.23
N CYS A 329 7.90 -13.32 2.54
CA CYS A 329 9.23 -13.41 1.94
C CYS A 329 10.28 -12.85 2.89
N ASP A 330 11.31 -13.63 3.16
CA ASP A 330 12.43 -13.23 4.01
C ASP A 330 13.42 -12.34 3.23
N ALA A 331 13.66 -11.14 3.71
CA ALA A 331 14.49 -10.14 3.02
C ALA A 331 15.91 -10.60 2.73
N ARG A 332 16.53 -11.35 3.65
CA ARG A 332 17.92 -11.78 3.53
C ARG A 332 18.14 -12.96 2.60
N SER A 333 17.20 -13.88 2.56
CA SER A 333 17.32 -15.10 1.76
C SER A 333 16.47 -15.07 0.50
N GLY A 334 15.45 -14.23 0.44
CA GLY A 334 14.45 -14.23 -0.63
C GLY A 334 13.53 -15.44 -0.61
N ALA A 335 13.53 -16.24 0.47
CA ALA A 335 12.67 -17.40 0.57
C ALA A 335 11.24 -16.98 0.95
N LEU A 336 10.23 -17.58 0.33
CA LEU A 336 8.89 -17.62 0.86
C LEU A 336 8.87 -18.62 2.01
N MET A 337 8.33 -18.23 3.16
CA MET A 337 8.31 -19.02 4.39
C MET A 337 6.90 -19.14 4.95
N GLY A 338 6.61 -20.31 5.56
CA GLY A 338 5.50 -20.52 6.47
C GLY A 338 6.03 -20.61 7.90
N VAL A 339 5.48 -19.77 8.77
CA VAL A 339 5.91 -19.60 10.17
C VAL A 339 4.70 -19.76 11.08
N ARG A 340 4.83 -20.52 12.17
CA ARG A 340 3.78 -20.66 13.18
C ARG A 340 3.56 -19.34 13.90
N LEU A 341 2.35 -18.83 13.88
CA LEU A 341 2.02 -17.53 14.49
C LEU A 341 2.34 -17.50 15.98
N GLU A 342 1.94 -18.53 16.71
CA GLU A 342 2.05 -18.57 18.17
C GLU A 342 3.50 -18.55 18.69
N THR A 343 4.44 -19.17 17.95
CA THR A 343 5.82 -19.39 18.44
C THR A 343 6.91 -18.72 17.62
N GLY A 344 6.59 -18.26 16.41
CA GLY A 344 7.58 -17.76 15.46
C GLY A 344 8.46 -18.87 14.84
N GLU A 345 8.11 -20.15 15.02
CA GLU A 345 8.83 -21.29 14.45
C GLU A 345 8.68 -21.35 12.93
N ARG A 346 9.78 -21.46 12.20
CA ARG A 346 9.78 -21.67 10.73
C ARG A 346 9.46 -23.13 10.43
N LEU A 347 8.29 -23.38 9.80
CA LEU A 347 7.84 -24.74 9.47
C LEU A 347 8.36 -25.20 8.11
N TRP A 348 8.42 -24.30 7.15
CA TRP A 348 8.91 -24.58 5.81
C TRP A 348 9.41 -23.30 5.11
N GLN A 349 10.21 -23.49 4.06
CA GLN A 349 10.66 -22.43 3.15
C GLN A 349 10.80 -22.95 1.72
N THR A 350 10.62 -22.05 0.76
CA THR A 350 10.83 -22.33 -0.65
C THR A 350 11.34 -21.11 -1.41
N PHE A 351 12.17 -21.35 -2.42
CA PHE A 351 12.69 -20.29 -3.30
C PHE A 351 11.98 -20.26 -4.67
N ARG A 352 11.08 -21.21 -4.94
CA ARG A 352 10.43 -21.35 -6.25
C ARG A 352 9.69 -20.10 -6.72
N PRO A 353 8.80 -19.48 -5.92
CA PRO A 353 8.02 -18.33 -6.36
C PRO A 353 8.81 -17.01 -6.40
N THR A 354 9.98 -16.97 -5.78
CA THR A 354 10.79 -15.73 -5.65
C THR A 354 11.93 -15.69 -6.65
N VAL A 355 12.76 -16.75 -6.71
CA VAL A 355 14.00 -16.80 -7.50
C VAL A 355 14.10 -18.05 -8.38
N GLY A 356 13.03 -18.82 -8.49
CA GLY A 356 12.93 -19.96 -9.41
C GLY A 356 13.79 -21.18 -9.06
N GLY A 357 14.28 -21.33 -7.81
CA GLY A 357 15.14 -22.46 -7.45
C GLY A 357 15.55 -22.50 -5.99
N THR A 358 16.79 -22.94 -5.74
CA THR A 358 17.38 -23.06 -4.40
C THR A 358 18.36 -21.91 -4.06
N ARG A 359 18.55 -21.01 -4.99
CA ARG A 359 19.51 -19.90 -4.86
C ARG A 359 18.96 -18.82 -3.93
N ARG A 360 19.77 -18.42 -2.94
CA ARG A 360 19.50 -17.22 -2.15
C ARG A 360 19.65 -15.97 -3.02
N LEU A 361 18.68 -15.08 -2.93
CA LEU A 361 18.73 -13.75 -3.51
C LEU A 361 18.14 -12.77 -2.50
N GLN A 362 18.96 -11.90 -1.96
CA GLN A 362 18.50 -10.84 -1.05
C GLN A 362 17.35 -10.05 -1.69
N TYR A 363 16.32 -9.77 -0.92
CA TYR A 363 15.10 -9.09 -1.38
C TYR A 363 14.31 -9.80 -2.49
N GLY A 364 14.52 -11.11 -2.68
CA GLY A 364 13.61 -11.93 -3.50
C GLY A 364 12.17 -11.80 -2.97
N THR A 365 11.23 -11.61 -3.88
CA THR A 365 9.89 -11.17 -3.52
C THR A 365 8.83 -11.99 -4.24
N ALA A 366 7.76 -12.33 -3.52
CA ALA A 366 6.49 -12.81 -4.07
C ALA A 366 5.35 -12.04 -3.39
N PHE A 367 4.40 -11.57 -4.16
CA PHE A 367 3.18 -10.97 -3.63
C PHE A 367 2.15 -12.05 -3.36
N LEU A 368 1.53 -11.98 -2.17
CA LEU A 368 0.41 -12.82 -1.77
C LEU A 368 -0.85 -11.96 -1.87
N VAL A 369 -1.80 -12.43 -2.69
CA VAL A 369 -3.08 -11.76 -2.95
C VAL A 369 -4.22 -12.73 -2.71
#